data_bf7c648b1c9def2fed5e99f43dc07112
#
_entry.id   bf7c648b1c9def2fed5e99f43dc07112
#
_cell.length_a   1.000
_cell.length_b   1.000
_cell.length_c   1.000
_cell.angle_alpha   90.00
_cell.angle_beta   90.00
_cell.angle_gamma   90.00
#
_symmetry.space_group_name_H-M   'P 1'
#
loop_
_entity.id
_entity.type
_entity.pdbx_description
1 polymer ?
#
loop_
_entity_poly.entity_id
_entity_poly.type
_entity_poly.pdbx_seq_one_letter_code
_entity_poly.pdbx_strand_id
1 'polypeptide(L)'
;MDVRRLGVIGTGLIGASVGLAAKRAGVERVAGCDLNDGAAETARARGAVDEVCSRPAELLADDLDLVVVAVPVLALASALGDVLERDGDCAVTDVGSTKSNLAGTIHHPRFVGGHPVTGSETQGPEHATADLFDGATWFLTPTTHTDPQRYRLVHGFVSALGATPVAIDPDAHDRLVAFTSHLPHALANVLVNQAGAGRIDGHDPLAAAGGSLRDMTRVAGANPRIWVDIFLENAEAISETLGEHRRRIEQLESALAAGDAGFLARWIGEAAGNRRRMLEVAYPDPTNLHQLRVHVPDRPGVLAGITQALGAERINIEDFELHHVSPDRGGTLTLLVGGEEQARRAAALLEAQGYGVVVSPVLAER
;
A
#
# COMPACT_ATOMS: atom_id res chain seq x y z
N MET A 1 3.33 24.28 -10.43
CA MET A 1 4.21 23.10 -10.55
C MET A 1 5.28 23.44 -11.59
N ASP A 2 6.53 23.10 -11.32
CA ASP A 2 7.66 23.49 -12.19
C ASP A 2 7.98 22.42 -13.26
N VAL A 3 7.27 21.29 -13.25
CA VAL A 3 7.42 20.21 -14.24
C VAL A 3 6.36 20.40 -15.33
N ARG A 4 6.81 20.66 -16.56
CA ARG A 4 5.96 20.76 -17.75
C ARG A 4 6.13 19.56 -18.67
N ARG A 5 7.33 19.01 -18.75
CA ARG A 5 7.70 17.89 -19.61
C ARG A 5 8.24 16.75 -18.78
N LEU A 6 7.52 15.64 -18.78
CA LEU A 6 7.81 14.46 -17.98
C LEU A 6 8.20 13.29 -18.87
N GLY A 7 9.29 12.60 -18.51
CA GLY A 7 9.63 11.30 -19.04
C GLY A 7 9.25 10.19 -18.07
N VAL A 8 8.67 9.09 -18.54
CA VAL A 8 8.34 7.90 -17.75
C VAL A 8 8.99 6.68 -18.39
N ILE A 9 9.90 6.03 -17.67
CA ILE A 9 10.54 4.79 -18.07
C ILE A 9 9.93 3.65 -17.26
N GLY A 10 9.25 2.72 -17.94
CA GLY A 10 8.37 1.72 -17.33
C GLY A 10 6.93 2.24 -17.24
N THR A 11 6.07 1.85 -18.19
CA THR A 11 4.68 2.29 -18.29
C THR A 11 3.70 1.22 -17.77
N GLY A 12 4.12 0.45 -16.76
CA GLY A 12 3.25 -0.44 -16.00
C GLY A 12 2.22 0.33 -15.15
N LEU A 13 1.63 -0.33 -14.16
CA LEU A 13 0.63 0.29 -13.27
C LEU A 13 1.09 1.63 -12.69
N ILE A 14 2.25 1.64 -12.01
CA ILE A 14 2.74 2.83 -11.30
C ILE A 14 3.15 3.93 -12.29
N GLY A 15 3.96 3.61 -13.32
CA GLY A 15 4.42 4.60 -14.28
C GLY A 15 3.29 5.22 -15.09
N ALA A 16 2.30 4.42 -15.52
CA ALA A 16 1.12 4.94 -16.21
C ALA A 16 0.24 5.78 -15.26
N SER A 17 0.11 5.40 -13.98
CA SER A 17 -0.60 6.22 -12.98
C SER A 17 0.12 7.55 -12.72
N VAL A 18 1.46 7.56 -12.68
CA VAL A 18 2.25 8.80 -12.61
C VAL A 18 1.93 9.69 -13.80
N GLY A 19 1.90 9.14 -15.02
CA GLY A 19 1.55 9.91 -16.21
C GLY A 19 0.13 10.51 -16.16
N LEU A 20 -0.87 9.72 -15.76
CA LEU A 20 -2.26 10.18 -15.58
C LEU A 20 -2.37 11.28 -14.51
N ALA A 21 -1.76 11.06 -13.35
CA ALA A 21 -1.76 12.02 -12.25
C ALA A 21 -1.02 13.31 -12.62
N ALA A 22 0.10 13.21 -13.34
CA ALA A 22 0.86 14.36 -13.85
C ALA A 22 0.02 15.21 -14.82
N LYS A 23 -0.70 14.59 -15.73
CA LYS A 23 -1.63 15.30 -16.63
C LYS A 23 -2.77 15.96 -15.86
N ARG A 24 -3.37 15.28 -14.89
CA ARG A 24 -4.36 15.87 -13.98
C ARG A 24 -3.80 17.09 -13.25
N ALA A 25 -2.53 17.06 -12.88
CA ALA A 25 -1.82 18.15 -12.21
C ALA A 25 -1.35 19.28 -13.16
N GLY A 26 -1.55 19.14 -14.49
CA GLY A 26 -1.24 20.17 -15.47
C GLY A 26 0.13 20.05 -16.14
N VAL A 27 0.77 18.88 -16.14
CA VAL A 27 1.94 18.60 -16.98
C VAL A 27 1.53 18.67 -18.45
N GLU A 28 2.28 19.42 -19.25
CA GLU A 28 1.93 19.72 -20.65
C GLU A 28 2.18 18.54 -21.59
N ARG A 29 3.27 17.78 -21.34
CA ARG A 29 3.68 16.64 -22.18
C ARG A 29 4.25 15.52 -21.31
N VAL A 30 3.80 14.31 -21.58
CA VAL A 30 4.32 13.08 -20.96
C VAL A 30 4.79 12.13 -22.04
N ALA A 31 6.09 11.84 -22.09
CA ALA A 31 6.67 10.83 -22.95
C ALA A 31 6.90 9.54 -22.17
N GLY A 32 6.58 8.40 -22.76
CA GLY A 32 6.72 7.09 -22.12
C GLY A 32 7.62 6.14 -22.90
N CYS A 33 8.32 5.26 -22.18
CA CYS A 33 9.10 4.18 -22.75
C CYS A 33 8.91 2.91 -21.91
N ASP A 34 8.74 1.76 -22.54
CA ASP A 34 8.66 0.45 -21.88
C ASP A 34 9.35 -0.61 -22.75
N LEU A 35 9.91 -1.65 -22.12
CA LEU A 35 10.45 -2.80 -22.85
C LEU A 35 9.34 -3.66 -23.49
N ASN A 36 8.11 -3.55 -22.99
CA ASN A 36 6.93 -4.18 -23.53
C ASN A 36 6.14 -3.15 -24.36
N ASP A 37 6.27 -3.21 -25.68
CA ASP A 37 5.57 -2.30 -26.61
C ASP A 37 4.05 -2.28 -26.37
N GLY A 38 3.45 -3.42 -26.01
CA GLY A 38 2.02 -3.51 -25.71
C GLY A 38 1.63 -2.73 -24.45
N ALA A 39 2.49 -2.70 -23.43
CA ALA A 39 2.27 -1.89 -22.23
C ALA A 39 2.37 -0.39 -22.57
N ALA A 40 3.39 0.01 -23.33
CA ALA A 40 3.57 1.39 -23.75
C ALA A 40 2.39 1.91 -24.58
N GLU A 41 1.92 1.14 -25.54
CA GLU A 41 0.75 1.49 -26.35
C GLU A 41 -0.55 1.52 -25.56
N THR A 42 -0.73 0.62 -24.58
CA THR A 42 -1.88 0.63 -23.67
C THR A 42 -1.86 1.89 -22.80
N ALA A 43 -0.70 2.26 -22.26
CA ALA A 43 -0.54 3.51 -21.50
C ALA A 43 -0.89 4.74 -22.35
N ARG A 44 -0.49 4.76 -23.63
CA ARG A 44 -0.84 5.82 -24.57
C ARG A 44 -2.35 5.85 -24.87
N ALA A 45 -2.94 4.71 -25.15
CA ALA A 45 -4.37 4.60 -25.43
C ALA A 45 -5.24 5.05 -24.24
N ARG A 46 -4.75 4.84 -23.01
CA ARG A 46 -5.40 5.33 -21.79
C ARG A 46 -5.12 6.81 -21.48
N GLY A 47 -4.30 7.47 -22.29
CA GLY A 47 -3.95 8.86 -22.10
C GLY A 47 -2.90 9.11 -21.00
N ALA A 48 -2.22 8.07 -20.51
CA ALA A 48 -1.17 8.20 -19.50
C ALA A 48 0.08 8.88 -20.06
N VAL A 49 0.42 8.57 -21.31
CA VAL A 49 1.50 9.21 -22.06
C VAL A 49 0.97 9.77 -23.39
N ASP A 50 1.58 10.84 -23.89
CA ASP A 50 1.22 11.46 -25.17
C ASP A 50 1.90 10.77 -26.32
N GLU A 51 3.13 10.32 -26.09
CA GLU A 51 3.95 9.64 -27.08
C GLU A 51 4.72 8.48 -26.44
N VAL A 52 5.04 7.50 -27.25
CA VAL A 52 5.80 6.32 -26.90
C VAL A 52 7.13 6.34 -27.63
N CYS A 53 8.23 6.23 -26.87
CA CYS A 53 9.57 6.06 -27.40
C CYS A 53 9.95 4.57 -27.34
N SER A 54 10.60 4.08 -28.38
CA SER A 54 11.02 2.66 -28.44
C SER A 54 12.17 2.34 -27.49
N ARG A 55 12.93 3.34 -27.08
CA ARG A 55 14.11 3.19 -26.20
C ARG A 55 14.23 4.40 -25.28
N PRO A 56 14.76 4.22 -24.06
CA PRO A 56 15.05 5.33 -23.14
C PRO A 56 15.92 6.44 -23.79
N ALA A 57 16.80 6.05 -24.70
CA ALA A 57 17.65 6.98 -25.44
C ALA A 57 16.89 8.02 -26.27
N GLU A 58 15.76 7.63 -26.84
CA GLU A 58 14.91 8.53 -27.64
C GLU A 58 14.15 9.49 -26.73
N LEU A 59 13.58 8.96 -25.62
CA LEU A 59 12.92 9.76 -24.61
C LEU A 59 13.84 10.82 -24.01
N LEU A 60 15.11 10.47 -23.72
CA LEU A 60 16.10 11.36 -23.13
C LEU A 60 16.75 12.32 -24.14
N ALA A 61 16.46 12.21 -25.42
CA ALA A 61 16.88 13.21 -26.42
C ALA A 61 16.04 14.50 -26.34
N ASP A 62 14.87 14.44 -25.70
CA ASP A 62 14.00 15.58 -25.47
C ASP A 62 14.46 16.41 -24.27
N ASP A 63 14.06 17.68 -24.28
CA ASP A 63 14.28 18.60 -23.16
C ASP A 63 13.21 18.35 -22.06
N LEU A 64 13.52 17.45 -21.12
CA LEU A 64 12.66 17.07 -20.04
C LEU A 64 12.98 17.81 -18.75
N ASP A 65 11.99 18.10 -17.91
CA ASP A 65 12.16 18.68 -16.58
C ASP A 65 12.41 17.59 -15.53
N LEU A 66 11.72 16.43 -15.70
CA LEU A 66 11.78 15.29 -14.77
C LEU A 66 11.70 13.98 -15.53
N VAL A 67 12.44 12.98 -15.08
CA VAL A 67 12.31 11.57 -15.49
C VAL A 67 11.92 10.74 -14.26
N VAL A 68 10.86 9.95 -14.40
CA VAL A 68 10.43 8.94 -13.42
C VAL A 68 10.76 7.55 -13.95
N VAL A 69 11.58 6.80 -13.21
CA VAL A 69 11.95 5.41 -13.54
C VAL A 69 11.08 4.46 -12.73
N ALA A 70 10.15 3.78 -13.41
CA ALA A 70 9.13 2.92 -12.83
C ALA A 70 9.26 1.46 -13.32
N VAL A 71 10.47 0.95 -13.32
CA VAL A 71 10.82 -0.43 -13.72
C VAL A 71 10.90 -1.35 -12.49
N PRO A 72 10.91 -2.70 -12.66
CA PRO A 72 11.11 -3.62 -11.55
C PRO A 72 12.36 -3.30 -10.72
N VAL A 73 12.32 -3.57 -9.42
CA VAL A 73 13.33 -3.09 -8.46
C VAL A 73 14.75 -3.53 -8.81
N LEU A 74 14.94 -4.77 -9.28
CA LEU A 74 16.24 -5.28 -9.71
C LEU A 74 16.80 -4.60 -10.99
N ALA A 75 15.94 -3.99 -11.80
CA ALA A 75 16.36 -3.28 -13.01
C ALA A 75 16.64 -1.78 -12.75
N LEU A 76 16.28 -1.25 -11.57
CA LEU A 76 16.35 0.18 -11.28
C LEU A 76 17.79 0.74 -11.37
N ALA A 77 18.76 0.06 -10.77
CA ALA A 77 20.14 0.55 -10.76
C ALA A 77 20.72 0.71 -12.18
N SER A 78 20.47 -0.28 -13.06
CA SER A 78 20.88 -0.21 -14.46
C SER A 78 20.15 0.89 -15.23
N ALA A 79 18.82 0.95 -15.10
CA ALA A 79 18.02 1.94 -15.81
C ALA A 79 18.34 3.38 -15.36
N LEU A 80 18.59 3.60 -14.07
CA LEU A 80 19.04 4.88 -13.54
C LEU A 80 20.44 5.25 -14.03
N GLY A 81 21.37 4.28 -14.08
CA GLY A 81 22.70 4.48 -14.66
C GLY A 81 22.60 4.99 -16.08
N ASP A 82 21.85 4.30 -16.94
CA ASP A 82 21.65 4.68 -18.36
C ASP A 82 21.07 6.10 -18.53
N VAL A 83 20.17 6.51 -17.61
CA VAL A 83 19.58 7.86 -17.61
C VAL A 83 20.58 8.92 -17.14
N LEU A 84 21.32 8.64 -16.09
CA LEU A 84 22.18 9.60 -15.41
C LEU A 84 23.53 9.79 -16.10
N GLU A 85 23.99 8.80 -16.88
CA GLU A 85 25.21 8.93 -17.71
C GLU A 85 25.04 9.89 -18.87
N ARG A 86 23.79 10.21 -19.24
CA ARG A 86 23.54 11.16 -20.33
C ARG A 86 23.66 12.60 -19.86
N ASP A 87 24.20 13.44 -20.75
CA ASP A 87 24.17 14.88 -20.56
C ASP A 87 22.72 15.37 -20.51
N GLY A 88 22.43 16.26 -19.59
CA GLY A 88 21.10 16.85 -19.42
C GLY A 88 20.94 17.43 -18.02
N ASP A 89 19.92 18.25 -17.88
CA ASP A 89 19.64 18.98 -16.63
C ASP A 89 18.34 18.55 -15.94
N CYS A 90 17.66 17.51 -16.44
CA CYS A 90 16.42 17.01 -15.83
C CYS A 90 16.68 16.37 -14.47
N ALA A 91 15.73 16.54 -13.53
CA ALA A 91 15.72 15.75 -12.31
C ALA A 91 15.35 14.29 -12.64
N VAL A 92 15.80 13.35 -11.83
CA VAL A 92 15.51 11.92 -11.98
C VAL A 92 15.03 11.36 -10.65
N THR A 93 13.95 10.63 -10.66
CA THR A 93 13.44 9.91 -9.50
C THR A 93 13.00 8.50 -9.90
N ASP A 94 12.87 7.61 -8.93
CA ASP A 94 12.32 6.28 -9.11
C ASP A 94 11.05 6.07 -8.27
N VAL A 95 10.44 4.90 -8.41
CA VAL A 95 9.26 4.49 -7.63
C VAL A 95 9.43 3.13 -6.95
N GLY A 96 10.66 2.66 -6.84
CA GLY A 96 10.96 1.34 -6.29
C GLY A 96 10.68 1.20 -4.80
N SER A 97 10.45 -0.02 -4.37
CA SER A 97 10.07 -0.34 -2.98
C SER A 97 11.25 -0.38 -2.01
N THR A 98 12.49 -0.36 -2.49
CA THR A 98 13.74 -0.40 -1.70
C THR A 98 14.66 0.72 -2.11
N LYS A 99 15.48 1.24 -1.18
CA LYS A 99 16.27 2.46 -1.40
C LYS A 99 17.76 2.34 -1.05
N SER A 100 18.13 1.51 -0.06
CA SER A 100 19.51 1.44 0.43
C SER A 100 20.52 1.09 -0.65
N ASN A 101 20.23 0.05 -1.44
CA ASN A 101 21.10 -0.38 -2.52
C ASN A 101 21.28 0.70 -3.61
N LEU A 102 20.18 1.37 -3.98
CA LEU A 102 20.23 2.48 -4.94
C LEU A 102 21.06 3.65 -4.41
N ALA A 103 20.88 4.02 -3.14
CA ALA A 103 21.64 5.10 -2.51
C ALA A 103 23.14 4.79 -2.38
N GLY A 104 23.48 3.51 -2.20
CA GLY A 104 24.88 3.04 -2.18
C GLY A 104 25.51 2.95 -3.57
N THR A 105 24.73 2.94 -4.64
CA THR A 105 25.20 2.73 -6.01
C THR A 105 25.12 4.02 -6.85
N ILE A 106 24.07 4.81 -6.69
CA ILE A 106 23.76 5.99 -7.51
C ILE A 106 24.17 7.26 -6.75
N HIS A 107 25.31 7.83 -7.10
CA HIS A 107 25.84 9.05 -6.51
C HIS A 107 25.76 10.20 -7.53
N HIS A 108 24.57 10.73 -7.77
CA HIS A 108 24.37 11.74 -8.81
C HIS A 108 23.49 12.91 -8.34
N PRO A 109 23.87 14.20 -8.60
CA PRO A 109 23.11 15.36 -8.09
C PRO A 109 21.70 15.47 -8.64
N ARG A 110 21.42 14.93 -9.82
CA ARG A 110 20.08 14.93 -10.42
C ARG A 110 19.12 13.88 -9.81
N PHE A 111 19.65 12.90 -9.07
CA PHE A 111 18.85 11.78 -8.56
C PHE A 111 18.27 12.07 -7.17
N VAL A 112 16.99 11.78 -7.03
CA VAL A 112 16.23 11.75 -5.77
C VAL A 112 15.49 10.43 -5.70
N GLY A 113 15.89 9.54 -4.81
CA GLY A 113 15.17 8.28 -4.64
C GLY A 113 13.72 8.51 -4.19
N GLY A 114 12.79 7.74 -4.72
CA GLY A 114 11.36 7.85 -4.44
C GLY A 114 10.69 6.49 -4.23
N HIS A 115 9.66 6.45 -3.39
CA HIS A 115 8.82 5.27 -3.18
C HIS A 115 7.39 5.68 -2.80
N PRO A 116 6.41 5.60 -3.72
CA PRO A 116 5.00 5.76 -3.39
C PRO A 116 4.51 4.52 -2.63
N VAL A 117 4.03 4.73 -1.40
CA VAL A 117 3.40 3.65 -0.63
C VAL A 117 1.94 3.56 -1.03
N THR A 118 1.67 2.79 -2.08
CA THR A 118 0.32 2.56 -2.59
C THR A 118 0.00 1.07 -2.55
N GLY A 119 -1.21 0.72 -2.09
CA GLY A 119 -1.69 -0.66 -2.11
C GLY A 119 -2.44 -0.94 -3.40
N SER A 120 -1.84 -1.69 -4.33
CA SER A 120 -2.57 -2.28 -5.45
C SER A 120 -2.01 -3.67 -5.74
N GLU A 121 -2.91 -4.65 -5.81
CA GLU A 121 -2.58 -6.04 -6.16
C GLU A 121 -2.66 -6.25 -7.69
N THR A 122 -3.11 -5.24 -8.44
CA THR A 122 -3.25 -5.27 -9.90
C THR A 122 -1.94 -4.88 -10.59
N GLN A 123 -1.78 -5.27 -11.83
CA GLN A 123 -0.61 -4.99 -12.65
C GLN A 123 -1.05 -4.49 -14.03
N GLY A 124 -0.11 -3.84 -14.72
CA GLY A 124 -0.34 -3.35 -16.06
C GLY A 124 -0.95 -1.96 -16.13
N PRO A 125 -0.74 -1.27 -17.27
CA PRO A 125 -1.26 0.08 -17.49
C PRO A 125 -2.80 0.13 -17.58
N GLU A 126 -3.48 -0.98 -17.87
CA GLU A 126 -4.93 -1.09 -17.91
C GLU A 126 -5.61 -0.80 -16.57
N HIS A 127 -4.88 -0.96 -15.45
CA HIS A 127 -5.36 -0.68 -14.11
C HIS A 127 -4.88 0.66 -13.56
N ALA A 128 -4.11 1.42 -14.35
CA ALA A 128 -3.60 2.72 -13.92
C ALA A 128 -4.72 3.74 -13.71
N THR A 129 -4.60 4.54 -12.66
CA THR A 129 -5.55 5.61 -12.34
C THR A 129 -4.82 6.88 -11.93
N ALA A 130 -5.43 8.04 -12.14
CA ALA A 130 -4.84 9.33 -11.78
C ALA A 130 -4.88 9.60 -10.27
N ASP A 131 -5.73 8.92 -9.54
CA ASP A 131 -5.96 9.07 -8.10
C ASP A 131 -5.20 8.06 -7.24
N LEU A 132 -4.38 7.21 -7.86
CA LEU A 132 -3.61 6.18 -7.15
C LEU A 132 -2.76 6.74 -5.99
N PHE A 133 -2.32 7.97 -6.11
CA PHE A 133 -1.43 8.62 -5.14
C PHE A 133 -2.14 9.56 -4.18
N ASP A 134 -3.45 9.79 -4.33
CA ASP A 134 -4.18 10.73 -3.50
C ASP A 134 -4.15 10.31 -2.02
N GLY A 135 -3.57 11.16 -1.17
CA GLY A 135 -3.36 10.89 0.25
C GLY A 135 -2.28 9.88 0.59
N ALA A 136 -1.66 9.24 -0.40
CA ALA A 136 -0.60 8.26 -0.17
C ALA A 136 0.68 8.91 0.37
N THR A 137 1.39 8.24 1.27
CA THR A 137 2.76 8.61 1.63
C THR A 137 3.69 8.30 0.46
N TRP A 138 4.52 9.27 0.09
CA TRP A 138 5.59 9.06 -0.88
C TRP A 138 6.92 9.37 -0.23
N PHE A 139 7.69 8.34 0.09
CA PHE A 139 9.03 8.53 0.64
C PHE A 139 9.97 9.10 -0.41
N LEU A 140 10.74 10.10 0.00
CA LEU A 140 11.86 10.66 -0.76
C LEU A 140 13.15 10.42 0.03
N THR A 141 14.16 9.88 -0.63
CA THR A 141 15.43 9.53 0.01
C THR A 141 16.59 10.35 -0.58
N PRO A 142 16.67 11.67 -0.26
CA PRO A 142 17.81 12.47 -0.67
C PRO A 142 19.07 11.99 0.04
N THR A 143 20.19 12.00 -0.69
CA THR A 143 21.53 11.71 -0.15
C THR A 143 22.38 12.97 -0.09
N THR A 144 23.60 12.86 0.44
CA THR A 144 24.58 13.97 0.42
C THR A 144 24.99 14.41 -1.00
N HIS A 145 24.71 13.60 -2.01
CA HIS A 145 24.98 13.90 -3.42
C HIS A 145 23.82 14.61 -4.11
N THR A 146 22.62 14.54 -3.55
CA THR A 146 21.39 15.10 -4.15
C THR A 146 21.43 16.63 -4.17
N ASP A 147 21.22 17.23 -5.35
CA ASP A 147 21.07 18.68 -5.47
C ASP A 147 19.77 19.16 -4.79
N PRO A 148 19.84 20.18 -3.91
CA PRO A 148 18.64 20.68 -3.21
C PRO A 148 17.55 21.25 -4.13
N GLN A 149 17.89 21.73 -5.32
CA GLN A 149 16.90 22.23 -6.29
C GLN A 149 16.15 21.07 -6.93
N ARG A 150 16.86 19.97 -7.25
CA ARG A 150 16.26 18.75 -7.76
C ARG A 150 15.36 18.10 -6.73
N TYR A 151 15.78 18.06 -5.47
CA TYR A 151 14.93 17.61 -4.38
C TYR A 151 13.63 18.44 -4.29
N ARG A 152 13.71 19.77 -4.30
CA ARG A 152 12.52 20.64 -4.26
C ARG A 152 11.58 20.41 -5.44
N LEU A 153 12.13 20.22 -6.65
CA LEU A 153 11.35 19.95 -7.85
C LEU A 153 10.59 18.63 -7.72
N VAL A 154 11.26 17.54 -7.32
CA VAL A 154 10.63 16.21 -7.11
C VAL A 154 9.61 16.27 -5.98
N HIS A 155 9.94 16.92 -4.85
CA HIS A 155 8.99 17.12 -3.74
C HIS A 155 7.72 17.85 -4.20
N GLY A 156 7.87 18.96 -4.92
CA GLY A 156 6.74 19.72 -5.47
C GLY A 156 5.91 18.92 -6.48
N PHE A 157 6.57 18.11 -7.31
CA PHE A 157 5.91 17.21 -8.25
C PHE A 157 5.07 16.15 -7.51
N VAL A 158 5.67 15.44 -6.56
CA VAL A 158 4.97 14.42 -5.75
C VAL A 158 3.75 15.01 -5.03
N SER A 159 3.91 16.21 -4.44
CA SER A 159 2.78 16.91 -3.80
C SER A 159 1.66 17.24 -4.81
N ALA A 160 2.02 17.64 -6.04
CA ALA A 160 1.05 17.97 -7.08
C ALA A 160 0.30 16.72 -7.60
N LEU A 161 0.87 15.53 -7.48
CA LEU A 161 0.18 14.28 -7.77
C LEU A 161 -0.88 13.88 -6.72
N GLY A 162 -0.97 14.62 -5.59
CA GLY A 162 -1.90 14.33 -4.49
C GLY A 162 -1.28 13.51 -3.35
N ALA A 163 -0.01 13.13 -3.45
CA ALA A 163 0.69 12.38 -2.41
C ALA A 163 1.29 13.31 -1.34
N THR A 164 1.62 12.73 -0.19
CA THR A 164 2.35 13.39 0.90
C THR A 164 3.82 12.99 0.86
N PRO A 165 4.73 13.87 0.39
CA PRO A 165 6.17 13.55 0.35
C PRO A 165 6.75 13.58 1.77
N VAL A 166 7.50 12.53 2.12
CA VAL A 166 8.19 12.39 3.41
C VAL A 166 9.66 12.10 3.15
N ALA A 167 10.53 13.00 3.60
CA ALA A 167 11.98 12.78 3.52
C ALA A 167 12.43 11.77 4.58
N ILE A 168 13.22 10.79 4.17
CA ILE A 168 13.76 9.77 5.04
C ILE A 168 15.16 9.33 4.54
N ASP A 169 16.02 8.94 5.46
CA ASP A 169 17.28 8.29 5.13
C ASP A 169 17.04 6.94 4.43
N PRO A 170 17.80 6.57 3.38
CA PRO A 170 17.58 5.32 2.64
C PRO A 170 17.57 4.05 3.51
N ASP A 171 18.52 3.94 4.47
CA ASP A 171 18.60 2.76 5.34
C ASP A 171 17.46 2.75 6.36
N ALA A 172 17.07 3.92 6.87
CA ALA A 172 15.91 4.06 7.74
C ALA A 172 14.61 3.71 7.00
N HIS A 173 14.49 4.08 5.71
CA HIS A 173 13.38 3.70 4.84
C HIS A 173 13.27 2.17 4.74
N ASP A 174 14.36 1.49 4.39
CA ASP A 174 14.35 0.05 4.15
C ASP A 174 14.06 -0.74 5.43
N ARG A 175 14.56 -0.28 6.58
CA ARG A 175 14.17 -0.84 7.89
C ARG A 175 12.70 -0.60 8.22
N LEU A 176 12.17 0.59 7.91
CA LEU A 176 10.76 0.90 8.14
C LEU A 176 9.84 0.01 7.31
N VAL A 177 10.09 -0.11 6.00
CA VAL A 177 9.26 -0.94 5.11
C VAL A 177 9.47 -2.43 5.36
N ALA A 178 10.64 -2.85 5.83
CA ALA A 178 10.87 -4.22 6.29
C ALA A 178 9.88 -4.59 7.41
N PHE A 179 9.63 -3.67 8.34
CA PHE A 179 8.69 -3.89 9.45
C PHE A 179 7.22 -3.71 9.02
N THR A 180 6.90 -2.65 8.27
CA THR A 180 5.50 -2.26 8.00
C THR A 180 4.88 -2.99 6.80
N SER A 181 5.70 -3.53 5.90
CA SER A 181 5.27 -4.19 4.68
C SER A 181 5.83 -5.61 4.53
N HIS A 182 7.15 -5.78 4.57
CA HIS A 182 7.77 -7.05 4.18
C HIS A 182 7.58 -8.13 5.24
N LEU A 183 7.70 -7.82 6.53
CA LEU A 183 7.41 -8.75 7.62
C LEU A 183 5.96 -9.24 7.61
N PRO A 184 4.92 -8.39 7.49
CA PRO A 184 3.54 -8.85 7.33
C PRO A 184 3.36 -9.84 6.18
N HIS A 185 3.95 -9.59 5.01
CA HIS A 185 3.90 -10.52 3.87
C HIS A 185 4.61 -11.84 4.16
N ALA A 186 5.80 -11.79 4.77
CA ALA A 186 6.53 -12.99 5.15
C ALA A 186 5.72 -13.85 6.14
N LEU A 187 5.15 -13.23 7.17
CA LEU A 187 4.34 -13.93 8.19
C LEU A 187 3.04 -14.48 7.61
N ALA A 188 2.37 -13.74 6.74
CA ALA A 188 1.18 -14.23 6.03
C ALA A 188 1.47 -15.49 5.21
N ASN A 189 2.60 -15.49 4.46
CA ASN A 189 3.03 -16.65 3.69
C ASN A 189 3.40 -17.84 4.59
N VAL A 190 4.13 -17.60 5.69
CA VAL A 190 4.47 -18.65 6.67
C VAL A 190 3.20 -19.26 7.24
N LEU A 191 2.25 -18.42 7.68
CA LEU A 191 1.02 -18.86 8.34
C LEU A 191 0.13 -19.68 7.40
N VAL A 192 -0.12 -19.20 6.17
CA VAL A 192 -0.97 -19.93 5.22
C VAL A 192 -0.32 -21.20 4.72
N ASN A 193 1.00 -21.22 4.49
CA ASN A 193 1.73 -22.40 4.11
C ASN A 193 1.74 -23.46 5.24
N GLN A 194 1.89 -23.02 6.50
CA GLN A 194 1.77 -23.92 7.64
C GLN A 194 0.39 -24.53 7.74
N ALA A 195 -0.68 -23.73 7.55
CA ALA A 195 -2.05 -24.24 7.54
C ALA A 195 -2.31 -25.23 6.38
N GLY A 196 -1.67 -25.02 5.23
CA GLY A 196 -1.81 -25.88 4.05
C GLY A 196 -0.93 -27.15 4.07
N ALA A 197 0.10 -27.19 4.93
CA ALA A 197 1.10 -28.27 4.91
C ALA A 197 0.61 -29.61 5.47
N GLY A 198 -0.50 -29.63 6.20
CA GLY A 198 -0.94 -30.86 6.87
C GLY A 198 -2.38 -30.87 7.32
N ARG A 199 -2.73 -31.95 8.00
CA ARG A 199 -4.04 -32.15 8.63
C ARG A 199 -3.86 -32.33 10.14
N ILE A 200 -4.77 -31.80 10.92
CA ILE A 200 -4.84 -31.97 12.37
C ILE A 200 -5.95 -32.96 12.68
N ASP A 201 -5.60 -34.16 13.12
CA ASP A 201 -6.55 -35.26 13.38
C ASP A 201 -7.53 -35.52 12.21
N GLY A 202 -7.02 -35.42 10.96
CA GLY A 202 -7.79 -35.61 9.75
C GLY A 202 -8.54 -34.38 9.24
N HIS A 203 -8.58 -33.29 10.00
CA HIS A 203 -9.22 -32.02 9.61
C HIS A 203 -8.27 -31.13 8.85
N ASP A 204 -8.79 -30.44 7.82
CA ASP A 204 -8.06 -29.47 7.01
C ASP A 204 -8.14 -28.09 7.66
N PRO A 205 -7.00 -27.49 8.12
CA PRO A 205 -7.01 -26.16 8.73
C PRO A 205 -7.49 -25.06 7.77
N LEU A 206 -7.23 -25.19 6.46
CA LEU A 206 -7.71 -24.22 5.48
C LEU A 206 -9.24 -24.25 5.33
N ALA A 207 -9.84 -25.45 5.36
CA ALA A 207 -11.29 -25.59 5.33
C ALA A 207 -11.98 -25.09 6.63
N ALA A 208 -11.25 -25.11 7.75
CA ALA A 208 -11.69 -24.61 9.04
C ALA A 208 -11.36 -23.12 9.26
N ALA A 209 -10.78 -22.43 8.28
CA ALA A 209 -10.33 -21.04 8.40
C ALA A 209 -11.48 -20.09 8.72
N GLY A 210 -11.42 -19.45 9.90
CA GLY A 210 -12.27 -18.33 10.29
C GLY A 210 -11.74 -16.99 9.81
N GLY A 211 -12.43 -15.90 10.22
CA GLY A 211 -12.07 -14.53 9.86
C GLY A 211 -10.61 -14.19 10.19
N SER A 212 -10.16 -14.48 11.42
CA SER A 212 -8.80 -14.15 11.86
C SER A 212 -7.70 -14.73 10.96
N LEU A 213 -7.84 -15.98 10.50
CA LEU A 213 -6.85 -16.58 9.61
C LEU A 213 -6.90 -15.93 8.23
N ARG A 214 -8.09 -15.66 7.69
CA ARG A 214 -8.26 -15.00 6.39
C ARG A 214 -7.68 -13.59 6.39
N ASP A 215 -7.95 -12.81 7.44
CA ASP A 215 -7.46 -11.43 7.57
C ASP A 215 -5.93 -11.40 7.66
N MET A 216 -5.34 -12.25 8.50
CA MET A 216 -3.89 -12.33 8.66
C MET A 216 -3.16 -12.85 7.41
N THR A 217 -3.84 -13.58 6.53
CA THR A 217 -3.23 -14.17 5.32
C THR A 217 -3.67 -13.48 4.03
N ARG A 218 -4.44 -12.40 4.10
CA ARG A 218 -4.96 -11.70 2.91
C ARG A 218 -3.86 -11.31 1.92
N VAL A 219 -2.71 -10.84 2.41
CA VAL A 219 -1.58 -10.40 1.58
C VAL A 219 -0.72 -11.55 1.03
N ALA A 220 -0.94 -12.79 1.43
CA ALA A 220 -0.19 -13.96 0.92
C ALA A 220 -0.47 -14.30 -0.56
N GLY A 221 -1.54 -13.73 -1.16
CA GLY A 221 -1.85 -13.86 -2.59
C GLY A 221 -1.07 -12.94 -3.52
N ALA A 222 -0.08 -12.21 -3.00
CA ALA A 222 0.71 -11.25 -3.77
C ALA A 222 1.55 -11.91 -4.88
N ASN A 223 1.88 -11.12 -5.94
CA ASN A 223 2.64 -11.63 -7.09
C ASN A 223 4.06 -12.05 -6.71
N PRO A 224 4.43 -13.33 -6.89
CA PRO A 224 5.75 -13.83 -6.49
C PRO A 224 6.92 -13.12 -7.20
N ARG A 225 6.75 -12.69 -8.46
CA ARG A 225 7.84 -12.03 -9.23
C ARG A 225 8.27 -10.71 -8.60
N ILE A 226 7.31 -9.92 -8.11
CA ILE A 226 7.60 -8.64 -7.45
C ILE A 226 8.19 -8.90 -6.05
N TRP A 227 7.61 -9.83 -5.30
CA TRP A 227 7.98 -10.06 -3.91
C TRP A 227 9.32 -10.75 -3.73
N VAL A 228 9.72 -11.64 -4.66
CA VAL A 228 11.07 -12.24 -4.66
C VAL A 228 12.12 -11.14 -4.79
N ASP A 229 11.94 -10.20 -5.72
CA ASP A 229 12.87 -9.10 -5.93
C ASP A 229 12.97 -8.21 -4.69
N ILE A 230 11.83 -7.83 -4.09
CA ILE A 230 11.78 -7.03 -2.87
C ILE A 230 12.47 -7.73 -1.69
N PHE A 231 12.22 -9.03 -1.51
CA PHE A 231 12.83 -9.81 -0.42
C PHE A 231 14.34 -9.94 -0.57
N LEU A 232 14.82 -10.08 -1.80
CA LEU A 232 16.26 -10.17 -2.06
C LEU A 232 16.96 -8.82 -1.88
N GLU A 233 16.37 -7.74 -2.38
CA GLU A 233 16.93 -6.39 -2.28
C GLU A 233 16.94 -5.86 -0.84
N ASN A 234 15.96 -6.21 0.00
CA ASN A 234 15.89 -5.79 1.39
C ASN A 234 16.17 -6.93 2.40
N ALA A 235 16.97 -7.93 1.97
CA ALA A 235 17.16 -9.16 2.72
C ALA A 235 17.76 -8.94 4.13
N GLU A 236 18.68 -7.99 4.29
CA GLU A 236 19.32 -7.69 5.58
C GLU A 236 18.30 -7.15 6.59
N ALA A 237 17.58 -6.09 6.26
CA ALA A 237 16.58 -5.48 7.14
C ALA A 237 15.40 -6.45 7.43
N ILE A 238 15.01 -7.26 6.45
CA ILE A 238 13.99 -8.29 6.65
C ILE A 238 14.50 -9.37 7.62
N SER A 239 15.74 -9.83 7.48
CA SER A 239 16.33 -10.84 8.35
C SER A 239 16.46 -10.35 9.79
N GLU A 240 16.85 -9.09 10.00
CA GLU A 240 16.89 -8.45 11.31
C GLU A 240 15.51 -8.41 11.95
N THR A 241 14.50 -7.96 11.19
CA THR A 241 13.12 -7.84 11.65
C THR A 241 12.49 -9.20 11.98
N LEU A 242 12.76 -10.22 11.15
CA LEU A 242 12.36 -11.61 11.43
C LEU A 242 13.05 -12.16 12.68
N GLY A 243 14.32 -11.83 12.89
CA GLY A 243 15.07 -12.22 14.09
C GLY A 243 14.46 -11.65 15.37
N GLU A 244 14.05 -10.38 15.36
CA GLU A 244 13.35 -9.75 16.49
C GLU A 244 11.96 -10.39 16.71
N HIS A 245 11.22 -10.64 15.62
CA HIS A 245 9.91 -11.29 15.70
C HIS A 245 10.02 -12.70 16.32
N ARG A 246 11.02 -13.48 15.91
CA ARG A 246 11.29 -14.80 16.48
C ARG A 246 11.56 -14.73 17.98
N ARG A 247 12.39 -13.78 18.44
CA ARG A 247 12.64 -13.60 19.90
C ARG A 247 11.35 -13.32 20.67
N ARG A 248 10.42 -12.55 20.12
CA ARG A 248 9.11 -12.28 20.75
C ARG A 248 8.23 -13.53 20.82
N ILE A 249 8.27 -14.37 19.79
CA ILE A 249 7.59 -15.68 19.80
C ILE A 249 8.19 -16.58 20.87
N GLU A 250 9.52 -16.68 21.01
CA GLU A 250 10.20 -17.46 22.03
C GLU A 250 9.83 -17.01 23.47
N GLN A 251 9.65 -15.71 23.68
CA GLN A 251 9.15 -15.17 24.95
C GLN A 251 7.71 -15.61 25.23
N LEU A 252 6.85 -15.59 24.23
CA LEU A 252 5.47 -16.06 24.35
C LEU A 252 5.42 -17.57 24.65
N GLU A 253 6.21 -18.38 23.94
CA GLU A 253 6.32 -19.83 24.20
C GLU A 253 6.78 -20.12 25.63
N SER A 254 7.78 -19.39 26.11
CA SER A 254 8.30 -19.51 27.47
C SER A 254 7.23 -19.16 28.52
N ALA A 255 6.46 -18.10 28.29
CA ALA A 255 5.38 -17.70 29.19
C ALA A 255 4.24 -18.72 29.22
N LEU A 256 3.89 -19.28 28.06
CA LEU A 256 2.88 -20.35 27.97
C LEU A 256 3.33 -21.61 28.69
N ALA A 257 4.58 -22.03 28.52
CA ALA A 257 5.14 -23.19 29.20
C ALA A 257 5.18 -23.00 30.75
N ALA A 258 5.42 -21.77 31.20
CA ALA A 258 5.42 -21.41 32.63
C ALA A 258 4.03 -21.14 33.23
N GLY A 259 2.97 -21.05 32.42
CA GLY A 259 1.64 -20.63 32.85
C GLY A 259 1.61 -19.18 33.38
N ASP A 260 2.48 -18.29 32.88
CA ASP A 260 2.59 -16.90 33.34
C ASP A 260 1.43 -16.03 32.81
N ALA A 261 0.30 -16.12 33.51
CA ALA A 261 -0.89 -15.33 33.24
C ALA A 261 -0.63 -13.81 33.31
N GLY A 262 0.29 -13.38 34.20
CA GLY A 262 0.65 -11.99 34.38
C GLY A 262 1.36 -11.41 33.14
N PHE A 263 2.32 -12.16 32.59
CA PHE A 263 2.96 -11.80 31.30
C PHE A 263 1.93 -11.75 30.16
N LEU A 264 1.11 -12.78 30.03
CA LEU A 264 0.13 -12.86 28.94
C LEU A 264 -0.86 -11.69 28.98
N ALA A 265 -1.35 -11.32 30.17
CA ALA A 265 -2.27 -10.19 30.33
C ALA A 265 -1.61 -8.86 29.93
N ARG A 266 -0.38 -8.60 30.35
CA ARG A 266 0.36 -7.39 29.95
C ARG A 266 0.62 -7.37 28.44
N TRP A 267 1.09 -8.48 27.89
CA TRP A 267 1.43 -8.60 26.49
C TRP A 267 0.21 -8.34 25.57
N ILE A 268 -0.96 -8.90 25.90
CA ILE A 268 -2.22 -8.64 25.18
C ILE A 268 -2.63 -7.17 25.37
N GLY A 269 -2.50 -6.62 26.59
CA GLY A 269 -2.84 -5.24 26.88
C GLY A 269 -1.98 -4.23 26.13
N GLU A 270 -0.69 -4.49 25.99
CA GLU A 270 0.23 -3.67 25.18
C GLU A 270 -0.15 -3.71 23.69
N ALA A 271 -0.48 -4.89 23.16
CA ALA A 271 -0.94 -5.03 21.77
C ALA A 271 -2.23 -4.23 21.52
N ALA A 272 -3.19 -4.29 22.43
CA ALA A 272 -4.41 -3.51 22.37
C ALA A 272 -4.14 -1.99 22.40
N GLY A 273 -3.19 -1.54 23.25
CA GLY A 273 -2.75 -0.14 23.30
C GLY A 273 -2.09 0.31 22.00
N ASN A 274 -1.23 -0.51 21.41
CA ASN A 274 -0.58 -0.20 20.13
C ASN A 274 -1.59 -0.19 18.96
N ARG A 275 -2.56 -1.10 18.95
CA ARG A 275 -3.65 -1.08 17.97
C ARG A 275 -4.46 0.22 18.05
N ARG A 276 -4.76 0.70 19.27
CA ARG A 276 -5.40 1.99 19.50
C ARG A 276 -4.61 3.14 18.90
N ARG A 277 -3.31 3.23 19.20
CA ARG A 277 -2.42 4.26 18.64
C ARG A 277 -2.40 4.24 17.09
N MET A 278 -2.45 3.06 16.48
CA MET A 278 -2.50 2.94 15.03
C MET A 278 -3.81 3.54 14.46
N LEU A 279 -4.93 3.35 15.14
CA LEU A 279 -6.21 3.97 14.76
C LEU A 279 -6.19 5.49 14.99
N GLU A 280 -5.52 5.98 16.05
CA GLU A 280 -5.35 7.41 16.33
C GLU A 280 -4.56 8.15 15.23
N VAL A 281 -3.67 7.44 14.54
CA VAL A 281 -2.96 8.00 13.37
C VAL A 281 -3.84 7.98 12.11
N ALA A 282 -4.67 6.94 11.95
CA ALA A 282 -5.50 6.78 10.76
C ALA A 282 -6.76 7.64 10.75
N TYR A 283 -7.32 7.93 11.93
CA TYR A 283 -8.60 8.64 12.07
C TYR A 283 -8.47 9.87 12.99
N PRO A 284 -9.07 11.02 12.64
CA PRO A 284 -8.97 12.25 13.43
C PRO A 284 -9.56 12.12 14.85
N ASP A 285 -10.60 11.29 15.02
CA ASP A 285 -11.26 11.05 16.32
C ASP A 285 -11.61 9.56 16.47
N PRO A 286 -10.60 8.71 16.77
CA PRO A 286 -10.80 7.27 16.86
C PRO A 286 -11.60 6.84 18.10
N THR A 287 -11.69 7.70 19.13
CA THR A 287 -12.48 7.41 20.33
C THR A 287 -13.98 7.49 20.06
N ASN A 288 -14.36 8.22 19.02
CA ASN A 288 -15.74 8.40 18.58
C ASN A 288 -16.12 7.44 17.42
N LEU A 289 -15.23 6.51 17.05
CA LEU A 289 -15.53 5.51 16.04
C LEU A 289 -16.34 4.36 16.63
N HIS A 290 -17.39 4.00 15.91
CA HIS A 290 -18.26 2.88 16.25
C HIS A 290 -18.29 1.87 15.11
N GLN A 291 -18.24 0.61 15.47
CA GLN A 291 -18.37 -0.51 14.54
C GLN A 291 -19.80 -1.02 14.55
N LEU A 292 -20.40 -1.08 13.36
CA LEU A 292 -21.68 -1.75 13.14
C LEU A 292 -21.40 -3.07 12.44
N ARG A 293 -21.78 -4.18 13.08
CA ARG A 293 -21.74 -5.51 12.46
C ARG A 293 -23.13 -5.86 11.98
N VAL A 294 -23.29 -5.92 10.66
CA VAL A 294 -24.58 -6.13 9.99
C VAL A 294 -24.56 -7.51 9.34
N HIS A 295 -25.50 -8.36 9.72
CA HIS A 295 -25.69 -9.64 9.04
C HIS A 295 -26.40 -9.41 7.71
N VAL A 296 -25.77 -9.79 6.59
CA VAL A 296 -26.26 -9.52 5.24
C VAL A 296 -26.42 -10.81 4.43
N PRO A 297 -27.52 -10.97 3.67
CA PRO A 297 -27.66 -12.07 2.74
C PRO A 297 -26.71 -11.88 1.55
N ASP A 298 -26.20 -12.99 1.01
CA ASP A 298 -25.34 -12.97 -0.19
C ASP A 298 -26.22 -12.89 -1.46
N ARG A 299 -26.53 -11.68 -1.86
CA ARG A 299 -27.29 -11.40 -3.08
C ARG A 299 -26.95 -10.02 -3.67
N PRO A 300 -27.03 -9.87 -5.00
CA PRO A 300 -26.79 -8.59 -5.66
C PRO A 300 -27.65 -7.45 -5.09
N GLY A 301 -27.04 -6.27 -4.97
CA GLY A 301 -27.73 -5.04 -4.56
C GLY A 301 -27.78 -4.79 -3.05
N VAL A 302 -27.44 -5.76 -2.18
CA VAL A 302 -27.49 -5.58 -0.72
C VAL A 302 -26.58 -4.47 -0.25
N LEU A 303 -25.31 -4.47 -0.66
CA LEU A 303 -24.36 -3.39 -0.31
C LEU A 303 -24.83 -2.05 -0.82
N ALA A 304 -25.27 -1.99 -2.09
CA ALA A 304 -25.78 -0.74 -2.68
C ALA A 304 -26.99 -0.21 -1.88
N GLY A 305 -27.90 -1.07 -1.47
CA GLY A 305 -29.06 -0.68 -0.64
C GLY A 305 -28.65 -0.10 0.71
N ILE A 306 -27.70 -0.74 1.40
CA ILE A 306 -27.18 -0.28 2.69
C ILE A 306 -26.49 1.07 2.56
N THR A 307 -25.54 1.21 1.61
CA THR A 307 -24.78 2.44 1.43
C THR A 307 -25.65 3.61 0.98
N GLN A 308 -26.63 3.37 0.11
CA GLN A 308 -27.61 4.39 -0.30
C GLN A 308 -28.51 4.82 0.86
N ALA A 309 -28.98 3.89 1.69
CA ALA A 309 -29.79 4.21 2.85
C ALA A 309 -29.03 5.09 3.86
N LEU A 310 -27.80 4.73 4.18
CA LEU A 310 -26.95 5.52 5.08
C LEU A 310 -26.62 6.91 4.48
N GLY A 311 -26.28 6.96 3.19
CA GLY A 311 -25.99 8.20 2.48
C GLY A 311 -27.20 9.14 2.41
N ALA A 312 -28.44 8.64 2.23
CA ALA A 312 -29.66 9.43 2.24
C ALA A 312 -29.88 10.13 3.60
N GLU A 313 -29.51 9.49 4.69
CA GLU A 313 -29.53 10.03 6.05
C GLU A 313 -28.27 10.85 6.41
N ARG A 314 -27.38 11.07 5.44
CA ARG A 314 -26.09 11.80 5.60
C ARG A 314 -25.20 11.18 6.68
N ILE A 315 -25.24 9.86 6.82
CA ILE A 315 -24.35 9.10 7.69
C ILE A 315 -23.12 8.72 6.86
N ASN A 316 -21.93 9.20 7.27
CA ASN A 316 -20.68 8.83 6.62
C ASN A 316 -20.22 7.44 7.04
N ILE A 317 -19.73 6.68 6.08
CA ILE A 317 -19.05 5.40 6.32
C ILE A 317 -17.56 5.69 6.22
N GLU A 318 -16.86 5.60 7.35
CA GLU A 318 -15.41 5.85 7.41
C GLU A 318 -14.60 4.70 6.80
N ASP A 319 -15.10 3.46 7.00
CA ASP A 319 -14.51 2.24 6.43
C ASP A 319 -15.56 1.14 6.41
N PHE A 320 -15.36 0.13 5.57
CA PHE A 320 -16.22 -1.05 5.56
C PHE A 320 -15.47 -2.33 5.16
N GLU A 321 -15.91 -3.45 5.70
CA GLU A 321 -15.37 -4.77 5.41
C GLU A 321 -16.49 -5.80 5.30
N LEU A 322 -16.45 -6.65 4.27
CA LEU A 322 -17.43 -7.71 4.04
C LEU A 322 -16.79 -9.07 4.18
N HIS A 323 -17.23 -9.83 5.17
CA HIS A 323 -16.85 -11.22 5.36
C HIS A 323 -17.94 -12.18 4.89
N HIS A 324 -17.71 -12.90 3.80
CA HIS A 324 -18.57 -13.99 3.38
C HIS A 324 -18.45 -15.20 4.30
N VAL A 325 -19.57 -15.75 4.74
CA VAL A 325 -19.60 -17.00 5.50
C VAL A 325 -19.79 -18.18 4.55
N SER A 326 -20.86 -18.17 3.77
CA SER A 326 -21.12 -19.10 2.67
C SER A 326 -22.26 -18.56 1.79
N PRO A 327 -22.42 -19.03 0.54
CA PRO A 327 -23.53 -18.62 -0.33
C PRO A 327 -24.92 -18.80 0.32
N ASP A 328 -25.11 -19.85 1.14
CA ASP A 328 -26.39 -20.16 1.78
C ASP A 328 -26.60 -19.40 3.11
N ARG A 329 -25.55 -18.88 3.72
CA ARG A 329 -25.61 -18.26 5.06
C ARG A 329 -25.37 -16.75 5.04
N GLY A 330 -25.11 -16.17 3.87
CA GLY A 330 -24.78 -14.76 3.75
C GLY A 330 -23.41 -14.40 4.31
N GLY A 331 -23.27 -13.16 4.79
CA GLY A 331 -22.02 -12.61 5.32
C GLY A 331 -22.26 -11.66 6.48
N THR A 332 -21.16 -11.12 7.00
CA THR A 332 -21.17 -10.02 7.96
C THR A 332 -20.52 -8.82 7.30
N LEU A 333 -21.26 -7.74 7.15
CA LEU A 333 -20.75 -6.44 6.78
C LEU A 333 -20.40 -5.68 8.06
N THR A 334 -19.14 -5.28 8.17
CA THR A 334 -18.65 -4.41 9.22
C THR A 334 -18.55 -3.00 8.65
N LEU A 335 -19.18 -2.02 9.28
CA LEU A 335 -19.12 -0.60 8.92
C LEU A 335 -18.49 0.17 10.06
N LEU A 336 -17.60 1.11 9.76
CA LEU A 336 -17.11 2.09 10.72
C LEU A 336 -17.83 3.42 10.50
N VAL A 337 -18.40 3.96 11.57
CA VAL A 337 -19.16 5.22 11.57
C VAL A 337 -18.67 6.11 12.70
N GLY A 338 -18.41 7.39 12.38
CA GLY A 338 -18.03 8.41 13.37
C GLY A 338 -19.24 8.90 14.15
N GLY A 339 -19.14 8.91 15.49
CA GLY A 339 -20.17 9.42 16.38
C GLY A 339 -21.18 8.36 16.86
N GLU A 340 -21.33 8.28 18.19
CA GLU A 340 -22.27 7.35 18.84
C GLU A 340 -23.71 7.53 18.36
N GLU A 341 -24.14 8.78 18.23
CA GLU A 341 -25.51 9.08 17.75
C GLU A 341 -25.69 8.68 16.29
N GLN A 342 -24.69 8.94 15.42
CA GLN A 342 -24.74 8.52 14.02
C GLN A 342 -24.76 6.98 13.91
N ALA A 343 -23.97 6.29 14.72
CA ALA A 343 -23.95 4.83 14.76
C ALA A 343 -25.28 4.24 15.21
N ARG A 344 -25.94 4.83 16.22
CA ARG A 344 -27.30 4.41 16.65
C ARG A 344 -28.35 4.67 15.57
N ARG A 345 -28.28 5.82 14.88
CA ARG A 345 -29.20 6.12 13.76
C ARG A 345 -28.99 5.15 12.60
N ALA A 346 -27.73 4.85 12.27
CA ALA A 346 -27.39 3.87 11.25
C ALA A 346 -27.95 2.48 11.60
N ALA A 347 -27.79 2.01 12.84
CA ALA A 347 -28.32 0.75 13.29
C ALA A 347 -29.85 0.70 13.21
N ALA A 348 -30.55 1.71 13.73
CA ALA A 348 -32.01 1.77 13.69
C ALA A 348 -32.55 1.76 12.25
N LEU A 349 -31.86 2.48 11.32
CA LEU A 349 -32.23 2.49 9.92
C LEU A 349 -32.09 1.12 9.26
N LEU A 350 -30.99 0.42 9.52
CA LEU A 350 -30.73 -0.90 8.95
C LEU A 350 -31.62 -1.98 9.58
N GLU A 351 -31.90 -1.89 10.89
CA GLU A 351 -32.88 -2.77 11.58
C GLU A 351 -34.28 -2.59 11.01
N ALA A 352 -34.68 -1.37 10.69
CA ALA A 352 -35.96 -1.09 10.05
C ALA A 352 -36.08 -1.71 8.64
N GLN A 353 -34.96 -1.96 7.97
CA GLN A 353 -34.87 -2.67 6.70
C GLN A 353 -34.77 -4.20 6.86
N GLY A 354 -34.78 -4.69 8.09
CA GLY A 354 -34.79 -6.13 8.41
C GLY A 354 -33.40 -6.74 8.59
N TYR A 355 -32.33 -5.95 8.70
CA TYR A 355 -30.99 -6.45 9.01
C TYR A 355 -30.81 -6.63 10.52
N GLY A 356 -30.06 -7.68 10.91
CA GLY A 356 -29.56 -7.81 12.28
C GLY A 356 -28.30 -6.95 12.44
N VAL A 357 -28.31 -6.01 13.38
CA VAL A 357 -27.21 -5.07 13.62
C VAL A 357 -26.70 -5.14 15.05
N VAL A 358 -25.39 -5.16 15.22
CA VAL A 358 -24.73 -5.03 16.52
C VAL A 358 -23.79 -3.84 16.48
N VAL A 359 -23.99 -2.89 17.39
CA VAL A 359 -23.17 -1.70 17.52
C VAL A 359 -22.20 -1.87 18.68
N SER A 360 -20.93 -1.51 18.47
CA SER A 360 -19.94 -1.46 19.53
C SER A 360 -18.94 -0.32 19.27
N PRO A 361 -18.38 0.33 20.31
CA PRO A 361 -17.25 1.24 20.10
C PRO A 361 -16.06 0.45 19.54
N VAL A 362 -15.31 1.07 18.62
CA VAL A 362 -14.08 0.46 18.07
C VAL A 362 -13.00 0.38 19.16
N LEU A 363 -12.93 1.40 19.99
CA LEU A 363 -12.10 1.46 21.17
C LEU A 363 -13.01 1.39 22.40
N ALA A 364 -13.14 0.21 22.99
CA ALA A 364 -13.89 0.08 24.25
C ALA A 364 -13.22 0.90 25.35
N GLU A 365 -13.99 1.74 26.06
CA GLU A 365 -13.57 2.28 27.35
C GLU A 365 -13.36 1.12 28.32
N ARG A 366 -12.20 1.08 28.99
CA ARG A 366 -11.91 0.13 30.07
C ARG A 366 -12.40 0.66 31.40
#